data_027dbd6e69d7b320a8d17ac344c26c7d
#
_entry.id   027dbd6e69d7b320a8d17ac344c26c7d
#
_cell.length_a   1.000
_cell.length_b   1.000
_cell.length_c   1.000
_cell.angle_alpha   90.00
_cell.angle_beta   90.00
_cell.angle_gamma   90.00
#
_symmetry.space_group_name_H-M   'P 1'
#
loop_
_entity.id
_entity.type
_entity.pdbx_description
1 polymer ?
#
loop_
_entity_poly.entity_id
_entity_poly.type
_entity_poly.pdbx_seq_one_letter_code
_entity_poly.pdbx_strand_id
1 'polypeptide(L)'
;MDKQRMTQEEFKQDVSIIDTSTYQRQYDVKKHEIFTNKHKFPDPEIVIPLMDEVGNPLLDSQNKPRFEKRTRSLNRIGLPYQKRIVEIATMFQTAIPYKYTAEDSPLFAAFQEVIKANKMSFSDSAICTEVKRYTLVAELWYLEEQPNEQYGVPTQYLLRHKVLSPLKYKLYPRFDDNDNLISFAIESTTKDNKKTIFQGFTADEIYTFTTENGVTTTEVKPNIIGKIPVVLYRQEETEWNAVQHLIEIAEVQRTYFSESNKKFGEPILMIAGKVEGKMAVNNTGGKVYEVKDGGNVQFVVPPNANENFDREMSMNRRDIHEFTHTPDLSDEFYAGKGNMLSGVGRKLAWLPAHLKVKDNEAIFIPALQRRINIILAFLSKMYIPFEKELKTIDITPIITPFDIDDDTEMIRTLMEANGGKPLLSQREAMQRFGITDPEAQLKQIKDEENSNLNEASI
;
A
#
# COMPACT_ATOMS: atom_id res chain seq x y z
N MET A 1 -35.22 -27.99 -22.13
CA MET A 1 -35.30 -26.51 -22.18
C MET A 1 -33.90 -26.02 -22.51
N ASP A 2 -33.71 -25.45 -23.69
CA ASP A 2 -32.45 -24.80 -24.01
C ASP A 2 -32.23 -23.67 -23.01
N LYS A 3 -31.18 -23.78 -22.17
CA LYS A 3 -30.80 -22.68 -21.28
C LYS A 3 -30.45 -21.48 -22.18
N GLN A 4 -31.17 -20.39 -22.02
CA GLN A 4 -30.86 -19.17 -22.73
C GLN A 4 -29.45 -18.71 -22.32
N ARG A 5 -28.54 -18.63 -23.27
CA ARG A 5 -27.14 -18.24 -23.04
C ARG A 5 -27.11 -16.75 -22.68
N MET A 6 -26.29 -16.42 -21.68
CA MET A 6 -26.14 -15.04 -21.25
C MET A 6 -25.41 -14.20 -22.32
N THR A 7 -25.88 -12.98 -22.49
CA THR A 7 -25.28 -11.97 -23.37
C THR A 7 -24.31 -11.09 -22.58
N GLN A 8 -23.47 -10.31 -23.27
CA GLN A 8 -22.60 -9.32 -22.61
C GLN A 8 -23.39 -8.30 -21.78
N GLU A 9 -24.55 -7.87 -22.29
CA GLU A 9 -25.39 -6.86 -21.62
C GLU A 9 -25.96 -7.40 -20.31
N GLU A 10 -26.36 -8.67 -20.26
CA GLU A 10 -26.84 -9.31 -19.03
C GLU A 10 -25.75 -9.41 -17.96
N PHE A 11 -24.47 -9.60 -18.35
CA PHE A 11 -23.35 -9.56 -17.40
C PHE A 11 -23.08 -8.15 -16.87
N LYS A 12 -23.39 -7.10 -17.62
CA LYS A 12 -23.18 -5.69 -17.25
C LYS A 12 -24.37 -5.09 -16.50
N GLN A 13 -25.51 -5.76 -16.54
CA GLN A 13 -26.75 -5.26 -15.93
C GLN A 13 -26.58 -5.13 -14.41
N ASP A 14 -27.05 -4.00 -13.87
CA ASP A 14 -27.06 -3.68 -12.42
C ASP A 14 -25.68 -3.67 -11.75
N VAL A 15 -24.61 -3.49 -12.54
CA VAL A 15 -23.24 -3.43 -12.00
C VAL A 15 -22.68 -2.01 -12.11
N SER A 16 -22.33 -1.43 -10.97
CA SER A 16 -21.58 -0.18 -10.92
C SER A 16 -20.08 -0.45 -11.10
N ILE A 17 -19.50 0.12 -12.15
CA ILE A 17 -18.04 0.05 -12.37
C ILE A 17 -17.37 1.05 -11.43
N ILE A 18 -16.29 0.60 -10.77
CA ILE A 18 -15.50 1.48 -9.90
C ILE A 18 -14.78 2.52 -10.75
N ASP A 19 -15.00 3.79 -10.44
CA ASP A 19 -14.21 4.88 -11.00
C ASP A 19 -12.84 4.93 -10.31
N THR A 20 -11.86 4.29 -10.94
CA THR A 20 -10.48 4.29 -10.46
C THR A 20 -9.75 5.61 -10.67
N SER A 21 -10.30 6.54 -11.45
CA SER A 21 -9.63 7.79 -11.85
C SER A 21 -9.39 8.70 -10.65
N THR A 22 -10.38 8.85 -9.77
CA THR A 22 -10.28 9.63 -8.54
C THR A 22 -9.27 9.02 -7.57
N TYR A 23 -9.35 7.71 -7.33
CA TYR A 23 -8.41 7.01 -6.45
C TYR A 23 -6.98 7.08 -6.96
N GLN A 24 -6.79 6.90 -8.28
CA GLN A 24 -5.47 7.01 -8.90
C GLN A 24 -4.90 8.43 -8.81
N ARG A 25 -5.75 9.46 -8.97
CA ARG A 25 -5.34 10.85 -8.81
C ARG A 25 -4.90 11.16 -7.39
N GLN A 26 -5.60 10.64 -6.37
CA GLN A 26 -5.25 10.81 -4.96
C GLN A 26 -4.01 10.02 -4.55
N TYR A 27 -3.77 8.85 -5.15
CA TYR A 27 -2.64 7.99 -4.81
C TYR A 27 -1.33 8.41 -5.48
N ASP A 28 -1.39 8.96 -6.69
CA ASP A 28 -0.22 9.42 -7.44
C ASP A 28 0.06 10.88 -7.10
N VAL A 29 1.09 11.11 -6.29
CA VAL A 29 1.52 12.46 -5.85
C VAL A 29 1.58 13.47 -6.99
N LYS A 30 2.03 13.06 -8.17
CA LYS A 30 2.14 13.96 -9.35
C LYS A 30 0.78 14.41 -9.88
N LYS A 31 -0.29 13.72 -9.50
CA LYS A 31 -1.67 14.00 -9.92
C LYS A 31 -2.52 14.63 -8.82
N HIS A 32 -1.96 14.90 -7.65
CA HIS A 32 -2.66 15.55 -6.55
C HIS A 32 -3.26 16.88 -6.98
N GLU A 33 -4.38 17.25 -6.40
CA GLU A 33 -5.12 18.46 -6.76
C GLU A 33 -4.29 19.73 -6.61
N ILE A 34 -3.37 19.75 -5.67
CA ILE A 34 -2.45 20.88 -5.49
C ILE A 34 -1.66 21.22 -6.76
N PHE A 35 -1.36 20.23 -7.61
CA PHE A 35 -0.66 20.43 -8.90
C PHE A 35 -1.63 20.67 -10.06
N THR A 36 -2.80 20.03 -10.05
CA THR A 36 -3.70 19.92 -11.22
C THR A 36 -4.88 20.86 -11.16
N ASN A 37 -5.36 21.22 -9.96
CA ASN A 37 -6.53 22.04 -9.77
C ASN A 37 -6.18 23.50 -9.43
N LYS A 38 -5.87 24.29 -10.46
CA LYS A 38 -5.53 25.72 -10.30
C LYS A 38 -6.73 26.59 -9.86
N HIS A 39 -7.94 26.10 -9.99
CA HIS A 39 -9.12 26.80 -9.46
C HIS A 39 -9.17 26.75 -7.94
N LYS A 40 -8.92 25.56 -7.37
CA LYS A 40 -8.88 25.36 -5.92
C LYS A 40 -7.60 25.95 -5.28
N PHE A 41 -6.50 25.84 -6.02
CA PHE A 41 -5.17 26.31 -5.60
C PHE A 41 -4.57 27.28 -6.62
N PRO A 42 -5.05 28.55 -6.67
CA PRO A 42 -4.58 29.52 -7.66
C PRO A 42 -3.12 29.91 -7.42
N ASP A 43 -2.45 30.24 -8.49
CA ASP A 43 -1.17 30.90 -8.42
C ASP A 43 -1.37 32.37 -8.00
N PRO A 44 -0.57 32.92 -7.04
CA PRO A 44 -0.75 34.29 -6.58
C PRO A 44 -0.45 35.31 -7.67
N GLU A 45 -1.29 36.35 -7.71
CA GLU A 45 -0.97 37.54 -8.48
C GLU A 45 0.05 38.39 -7.71
N ILE A 46 1.09 38.80 -8.41
CA ILE A 46 2.08 39.78 -7.92
C ILE A 46 1.95 41.05 -8.75
N VAL A 47 2.08 42.17 -8.06
CA VAL A 47 2.11 43.50 -8.70
C VAL A 47 3.55 43.93 -8.80
N ILE A 48 4.06 44.10 -10.01
CA ILE A 48 5.45 44.49 -10.30
C ILE A 48 5.45 45.88 -10.93
N PRO A 49 6.34 46.80 -10.48
CA PRO A 49 6.47 48.05 -11.16
C PRO A 49 7.05 47.82 -12.56
N LEU A 50 6.52 48.50 -13.56
CA LEU A 50 7.07 48.52 -14.89
C LEU A 50 8.34 49.38 -14.88
N MET A 51 9.45 48.83 -15.40
CA MET A 51 10.75 49.51 -15.45
C MET A 51 11.09 49.83 -16.89
N ASP A 52 11.83 50.92 -17.11
CA ASP A 52 12.47 51.21 -18.39
C ASP A 52 13.75 50.35 -18.58
N GLU A 53 14.43 50.50 -19.74
CA GLU A 53 15.65 49.76 -20.06
C GLU A 53 16.84 50.09 -19.12
N VAL A 54 16.75 51.16 -18.38
CA VAL A 54 17.77 51.64 -17.43
C VAL A 54 17.44 51.23 -15.98
N GLY A 55 16.24 50.67 -15.75
CA GLY A 55 15.80 50.17 -14.45
C GLY A 55 15.05 51.24 -13.61
N ASN A 56 14.58 52.36 -14.23
CA ASN A 56 13.71 53.31 -13.55
C ASN A 56 12.24 52.94 -13.72
N PRO A 57 11.38 53.20 -12.69
CA PRO A 57 9.98 52.94 -12.82
C PRO A 57 9.30 53.82 -13.88
N LEU A 58 8.57 53.20 -14.79
CA LEU A 58 7.73 53.89 -15.77
C LEU A 58 6.61 54.60 -15.01
N LEU A 59 6.42 55.90 -15.28
CA LEU A 59 5.41 56.73 -14.64
C LEU A 59 4.16 56.85 -15.52
N ASP A 60 3.00 57.03 -14.88
CA ASP A 60 1.75 57.38 -15.54
C ASP A 60 1.67 58.91 -15.82
N SER A 61 0.56 59.35 -16.39
CA SER A 61 0.30 60.78 -16.67
C SER A 61 0.17 61.66 -15.41
N GLN A 62 0.10 61.03 -14.23
CA GLN A 62 0.06 61.69 -12.92
C GLN A 62 1.40 61.56 -12.15
N ASN A 63 2.46 61.17 -12.83
CA ASN A 63 3.80 60.99 -12.27
C ASN A 63 3.89 59.89 -11.18
N LYS A 64 2.99 58.88 -11.24
CA LYS A 64 2.97 57.71 -10.34
C LYS A 64 3.55 56.49 -11.05
N PRO A 65 4.24 55.56 -10.33
CA PRO A 65 4.73 54.33 -10.91
C PRO A 65 3.61 53.50 -11.53
N ARG A 66 3.80 53.04 -12.74
CA ARG A 66 2.91 52.08 -13.40
C ARG A 66 3.24 50.68 -12.93
N PHE A 67 2.20 49.89 -12.71
CA PHE A 67 2.33 48.51 -12.24
C PHE A 67 1.68 47.56 -13.23
N GLU A 68 2.24 46.36 -13.34
CA GLU A 68 1.69 45.25 -14.06
C GLU A 68 1.35 44.09 -13.09
N LYS A 69 0.22 43.48 -13.29
CA LYS A 69 -0.15 42.24 -12.58
C LYS A 69 0.43 41.07 -13.35
N ARG A 70 1.22 40.25 -12.70
CA ARG A 70 1.73 38.99 -13.22
C ARG A 70 1.38 37.83 -12.28
N THR A 71 1.04 36.67 -12.86
CA THR A 71 0.86 35.46 -12.09
C THR A 71 2.22 34.82 -11.81
N ARG A 72 2.51 34.55 -10.54
CA ARG A 72 3.74 33.88 -10.13
C ARG A 72 3.45 32.43 -9.83
N SER A 73 4.09 31.49 -10.52
CA SER A 73 3.96 30.07 -10.23
C SER A 73 4.49 29.72 -8.83
N LEU A 74 3.69 28.99 -8.03
CA LEU A 74 4.09 28.46 -6.74
C LEU A 74 4.95 27.21 -6.90
N ASN A 75 5.91 27.03 -6.00
CA ASN A 75 6.63 25.77 -5.85
C ASN A 75 5.81 24.81 -4.99
N ARG A 76 4.89 24.09 -5.64
CA ARG A 76 3.91 23.22 -4.98
C ARG A 76 4.58 21.95 -4.45
N ILE A 77 4.15 21.51 -3.26
CA ILE A 77 4.70 20.36 -2.57
C ILE A 77 3.56 19.35 -2.36
N GLY A 78 3.69 18.17 -2.98
CA GLY A 78 2.80 17.04 -2.74
C GLY A 78 3.37 16.11 -1.68
N LEU A 79 2.51 15.54 -0.84
CA LEU A 79 2.88 14.66 0.26
C LEU A 79 2.29 13.24 0.02
N PRO A 80 3.12 12.19 -0.10
CA PRO A 80 2.68 10.84 -0.48
C PRO A 80 2.07 10.05 0.72
N TYR A 81 1.21 10.67 1.53
CA TYR A 81 0.60 10.01 2.68
C TYR A 81 -0.28 8.83 2.28
N GLN A 82 -1.07 8.94 1.20
CA GLN A 82 -1.94 7.86 0.72
C GLN A 82 -1.13 6.60 0.42
N LYS A 83 -0.01 6.77 -0.26
CA LYS A 83 0.90 5.66 -0.56
C LYS A 83 1.47 5.06 0.73
N ARG A 84 1.93 5.91 1.66
CA ARG A 84 2.50 5.48 2.93
C ARG A 84 1.50 4.71 3.79
N ILE A 85 0.26 5.18 3.87
CA ILE A 85 -0.83 4.52 4.62
C ILE A 85 -1.08 3.12 4.06
N VAL A 86 -1.22 2.98 2.73
CA VAL A 86 -1.45 1.68 2.09
C VAL A 86 -0.26 0.74 2.29
N GLU A 87 0.97 1.23 2.16
CA GLU A 87 2.17 0.42 2.38
C GLU A 87 2.24 -0.13 3.81
N ILE A 88 2.03 0.72 4.82
CA ILE A 88 2.04 0.30 6.22
C ILE A 88 0.92 -0.70 6.50
N ALA A 89 -0.31 -0.38 6.12
CA ALA A 89 -1.46 -1.25 6.35
C ALA A 89 -1.31 -2.62 5.65
N THR A 90 -0.75 -2.65 4.43
CA THR A 90 -0.44 -3.89 3.72
C THR A 90 0.65 -4.69 4.41
N MET A 91 1.73 -4.03 4.86
CA MET A 91 2.83 -4.72 5.55
C MET A 91 2.36 -5.36 6.85
N PHE A 92 1.56 -4.67 7.66
CA PHE A 92 1.04 -5.24 8.91
C PHE A 92 0.14 -6.46 8.66
N GLN A 93 -0.53 -6.52 7.53
CA GLN A 93 -1.46 -7.62 7.21
C GLN A 93 -0.78 -8.79 6.50
N THR A 94 0.26 -8.57 5.67
CA THR A 94 0.77 -9.59 4.73
C THR A 94 2.27 -9.86 4.85
N ALA A 95 3.00 -9.19 5.74
CA ALA A 95 4.43 -9.47 5.94
C ALA A 95 4.66 -10.88 6.48
N ILE A 96 3.74 -11.39 7.30
CA ILE A 96 3.68 -12.80 7.68
C ILE A 96 2.71 -13.48 6.71
N PRO A 97 3.16 -14.47 5.90
CA PRO A 97 2.30 -15.18 4.97
C PRO A 97 1.11 -15.83 5.67
N TYR A 98 -0.05 -15.80 5.00
CA TYR A 98 -1.25 -16.47 5.52
C TYR A 98 -0.98 -17.96 5.69
N LYS A 99 -1.42 -18.50 6.83
CA LYS A 99 -1.31 -19.93 7.16
C LYS A 99 -2.64 -20.60 6.94
N TYR A 100 -2.58 -21.86 6.59
CA TYR A 100 -3.74 -22.73 6.42
C TYR A 100 -3.54 -23.95 7.29
N THR A 101 -4.55 -24.30 8.09
CA THR A 101 -4.50 -25.44 9.01
C THR A 101 -5.66 -26.39 8.72
N ALA A 102 -5.36 -27.68 8.69
CA ALA A 102 -6.33 -28.77 8.55
C ALA A 102 -5.71 -30.03 9.15
N GLU A 103 -6.50 -31.09 9.24
CA GLU A 103 -5.96 -32.44 9.48
C GLU A 103 -5.10 -32.89 8.30
N ASP A 104 -4.02 -33.60 8.59
CA ASP A 104 -3.10 -34.09 7.57
C ASP A 104 -3.79 -35.06 6.62
N SER A 105 -3.80 -34.71 5.35
CA SER A 105 -4.40 -35.52 4.29
C SER A 105 -3.69 -35.27 2.94
N PRO A 106 -3.74 -36.21 2.00
CA PRO A 106 -3.22 -36.02 0.66
C PRO A 106 -3.81 -34.80 -0.04
N LEU A 107 -5.10 -34.51 0.14
CA LEU A 107 -5.76 -33.35 -0.42
C LEU A 107 -5.24 -32.04 0.20
N PHE A 108 -4.96 -32.02 1.51
CA PHE A 108 -4.37 -30.85 2.16
C PHE A 108 -2.93 -30.62 1.68
N ALA A 109 -2.13 -31.68 1.53
CA ALA A 109 -0.80 -31.57 0.98
C ALA A 109 -0.83 -31.00 -0.46
N ALA A 110 -1.73 -31.49 -1.30
CA ALA A 110 -1.92 -30.97 -2.66
C ALA A 110 -2.34 -29.49 -2.65
N PHE A 111 -3.25 -29.09 -1.74
CA PHE A 111 -3.63 -27.69 -1.54
C PHE A 111 -2.41 -26.81 -1.18
N GLN A 112 -1.58 -27.25 -0.24
CA GLN A 112 -0.36 -26.52 0.15
C GLN A 112 0.61 -26.34 -1.02
N GLU A 113 0.78 -27.37 -1.86
CA GLU A 113 1.61 -27.27 -3.07
C GLU A 113 1.01 -26.29 -4.09
N VAL A 114 -0.32 -26.20 -4.24
CA VAL A 114 -0.96 -25.15 -5.06
C VAL A 114 -0.61 -23.76 -4.55
N ILE A 115 -0.74 -23.51 -3.24
CA ILE A 115 -0.40 -22.23 -2.61
C ILE A 115 1.06 -21.87 -2.85
N LYS A 116 1.98 -22.81 -2.67
CA LYS A 116 3.42 -22.63 -2.86
C LYS A 116 3.78 -22.39 -4.33
N ALA A 117 3.27 -23.23 -5.24
CA ALA A 117 3.53 -23.14 -6.68
C ALA A 117 3.09 -21.81 -7.30
N ASN A 118 1.98 -21.27 -6.81
CA ASN A 118 1.46 -19.98 -7.23
C ASN A 118 2.09 -18.79 -6.47
N LYS A 119 3.03 -19.02 -5.54
CA LYS A 119 3.69 -17.97 -4.73
C LYS A 119 2.68 -17.04 -4.07
N MET A 120 1.66 -17.61 -3.45
CA MET A 120 0.49 -16.87 -2.95
C MET A 120 0.84 -15.74 -1.98
N SER A 121 1.91 -15.84 -1.21
CA SER A 121 2.35 -14.78 -0.30
C SER A 121 2.59 -13.42 -1.01
N PHE A 122 3.17 -13.46 -2.22
CA PHE A 122 3.36 -12.23 -3.01
C PHE A 122 2.04 -11.73 -3.60
N SER A 123 1.19 -12.65 -4.04
CA SER A 123 -0.13 -12.31 -4.58
C SER A 123 -1.05 -11.76 -3.50
N ASP A 124 -0.99 -12.28 -2.28
CA ASP A 124 -1.75 -11.77 -1.14
C ASP A 124 -1.38 -10.34 -0.80
N SER A 125 -0.09 -10.00 -0.84
CA SER A 125 0.37 -8.62 -0.66
C SER A 125 -0.12 -7.71 -1.80
N ALA A 126 -0.09 -8.19 -3.05
CA ALA A 126 -0.61 -7.43 -4.19
C ALA A 126 -2.13 -7.23 -4.08
N ILE A 127 -2.89 -8.26 -3.73
CA ILE A 127 -4.34 -8.20 -3.51
C ILE A 127 -4.67 -7.19 -2.40
N CYS A 128 -3.96 -7.27 -1.26
CA CYS A 128 -4.15 -6.37 -0.14
C CYS A 128 -3.87 -4.91 -0.53
N THR A 129 -2.79 -4.66 -1.27
CA THR A 129 -2.47 -3.32 -1.80
C THR A 129 -3.57 -2.80 -2.73
N GLU A 130 -4.03 -3.63 -3.67
CA GLU A 130 -5.02 -3.21 -4.68
C GLU A 130 -6.41 -2.95 -4.05
N VAL A 131 -6.87 -3.77 -3.11
CA VAL A 131 -8.16 -3.52 -2.44
C VAL A 131 -8.12 -2.25 -1.61
N LYS A 132 -7.02 -1.98 -0.91
CA LYS A 132 -6.82 -0.74 -0.14
C LYS A 132 -6.76 0.51 -1.02
N ARG A 133 -6.31 0.38 -2.26
CA ARG A 133 -6.22 1.48 -3.24
C ARG A 133 -7.51 1.72 -4.00
N TYR A 134 -8.20 0.67 -4.40
CA TYR A 134 -9.31 0.74 -5.37
C TYR A 134 -10.62 0.16 -4.83
N THR A 135 -10.67 -0.22 -3.58
CA THR A 135 -11.86 -0.78 -2.89
C THR A 135 -12.35 -2.13 -3.38
N LEU A 136 -11.89 -2.59 -4.54
CA LEU A 136 -12.23 -3.89 -5.12
C LEU A 136 -11.05 -4.47 -5.86
N VAL A 137 -10.80 -5.75 -5.67
CA VAL A 137 -9.90 -6.56 -6.48
C VAL A 137 -10.47 -7.97 -6.60
N ALA A 138 -10.22 -8.62 -7.72
CA ALA A 138 -10.64 -9.99 -7.92
C ALA A 138 -9.44 -10.90 -8.15
N GLU A 139 -9.58 -12.15 -7.75
CA GLU A 139 -8.61 -13.22 -7.97
C GLU A 139 -9.29 -14.30 -8.80
N LEU A 140 -8.82 -14.53 -10.02
CA LEU A 140 -9.35 -15.54 -10.94
C LEU A 140 -8.47 -16.77 -10.91
N TRP A 141 -9.07 -17.95 -10.71
CA TRP A 141 -8.43 -19.25 -10.79
C TRP A 141 -8.78 -19.94 -12.10
N TYR A 142 -7.79 -20.58 -12.74
CA TYR A 142 -7.96 -21.27 -14.02
C TYR A 142 -6.97 -22.42 -14.20
N LEU A 143 -7.31 -23.34 -15.09
CA LEU A 143 -6.44 -24.46 -15.45
C LEU A 143 -5.59 -24.13 -16.67
N GLU A 144 -4.30 -24.46 -16.57
CA GLU A 144 -3.34 -24.45 -17.66
C GLU A 144 -3.02 -25.91 -18.04
N GLU A 145 -3.20 -26.28 -19.30
CA GLU A 145 -2.93 -27.64 -19.75
C GLU A 145 -1.41 -27.89 -19.78
N GLN A 146 -0.95 -28.61 -18.77
CA GLN A 146 0.44 -29.03 -18.59
C GLN A 146 0.48 -30.27 -17.70
N PRO A 147 0.78 -31.48 -18.27
CA PRO A 147 0.93 -32.68 -17.46
C PRO A 147 2.04 -32.53 -16.41
N ASN A 148 1.73 -32.90 -15.18
CA ASN A 148 2.65 -32.76 -14.06
C ASN A 148 2.28 -33.67 -12.87
N GLU A 149 3.20 -33.77 -11.90
CA GLU A 149 3.02 -34.48 -10.62
C GLU A 149 3.25 -33.54 -9.42
N GLN A 150 3.15 -32.23 -9.62
CA GLN A 150 3.51 -31.22 -8.63
C GLN A 150 2.64 -31.28 -7.36
N TYR A 151 1.42 -31.80 -7.47
CA TYR A 151 0.47 -31.90 -6.33
C TYR A 151 0.55 -33.26 -5.62
N GLY A 152 1.64 -34.01 -5.81
CA GLY A 152 1.82 -35.36 -5.24
C GLY A 152 1.00 -36.44 -5.96
N VAL A 153 0.29 -36.07 -7.03
CA VAL A 153 -0.52 -36.95 -7.87
C VAL A 153 -0.37 -36.56 -9.35
N PRO A 154 -0.43 -37.50 -10.30
CA PRO A 154 -0.36 -37.19 -11.72
C PRO A 154 -1.61 -36.42 -12.15
N THR A 155 -1.40 -35.26 -12.75
CA THR A 155 -2.46 -34.40 -13.29
C THR A 155 -2.11 -33.91 -14.70
N GLN A 156 -3.16 -33.65 -15.52
CA GLN A 156 -3.01 -33.07 -16.86
C GLN A 156 -2.94 -31.54 -16.86
N TYR A 157 -3.24 -30.91 -15.71
CA TYR A 157 -3.40 -29.48 -15.60
C TYR A 157 -2.63 -28.91 -14.42
N LEU A 158 -2.13 -27.70 -14.58
CA LEU A 158 -1.69 -26.83 -13.48
C LEU A 158 -2.79 -25.87 -13.11
N LEU A 159 -3.03 -25.71 -11.82
CA LEU A 159 -3.93 -24.69 -11.30
C LEU A 159 -3.17 -23.38 -11.12
N ARG A 160 -3.59 -22.37 -11.86
CA ARG A 160 -3.01 -21.03 -11.88
C ARG A 160 -4.00 -20.00 -11.38
N HIS A 161 -3.48 -18.89 -10.93
CA HIS A 161 -4.30 -17.74 -10.55
C HIS A 161 -3.82 -16.45 -11.23
N LYS A 162 -4.70 -15.45 -11.26
CA LYS A 162 -4.43 -14.13 -11.79
C LYS A 162 -5.13 -13.09 -10.95
N VAL A 163 -4.40 -12.06 -10.50
CA VAL A 163 -4.96 -10.91 -9.82
C VAL A 163 -5.52 -9.92 -10.83
N LEU A 164 -6.77 -9.57 -10.68
CA LEU A 164 -7.53 -8.69 -11.56
C LEU A 164 -7.71 -7.32 -10.88
N SER A 165 -6.77 -6.42 -11.13
CA SER A 165 -6.83 -5.05 -10.65
C SER A 165 -7.85 -4.24 -11.45
N PRO A 166 -8.73 -3.44 -10.82
CA PRO A 166 -9.68 -2.58 -11.52
C PRO A 166 -9.01 -1.47 -12.34
N LEU A 167 -7.71 -1.25 -12.13
CA LEU A 167 -6.90 -0.36 -12.98
C LEU A 167 -6.68 -0.92 -14.39
N LYS A 168 -6.64 -2.24 -14.53
CA LYS A 168 -6.32 -2.94 -15.79
C LYS A 168 -7.54 -3.58 -16.43
N TYR A 169 -8.53 -3.92 -15.62
CA TYR A 169 -9.73 -4.65 -16.02
C TYR A 169 -10.97 -3.92 -15.52
N LYS A 170 -12.00 -3.85 -16.35
CA LYS A 170 -13.32 -3.52 -15.85
C LYS A 170 -13.93 -4.79 -15.27
N LEU A 171 -14.32 -4.73 -14.03
CA LEU A 171 -14.85 -5.85 -13.25
C LEU A 171 -16.36 -5.71 -13.10
N TYR A 172 -17.10 -6.77 -13.40
CA TYR A 172 -18.57 -6.81 -13.35
C TYR A 172 -19.03 -7.93 -12.41
N PRO A 173 -18.93 -7.74 -11.07
CA PRO A 173 -19.51 -8.68 -10.10
C PRO A 173 -21.02 -8.45 -10.01
N ARG A 174 -21.82 -9.50 -10.17
CA ARG A 174 -23.28 -9.44 -10.04
C ARG A 174 -23.71 -10.34 -8.89
N PHE A 175 -24.54 -9.78 -8.01
CA PHE A 175 -25.04 -10.46 -6.81
C PHE A 175 -26.54 -10.63 -6.90
N ASP A 176 -27.07 -11.60 -6.17
CA ASP A 176 -28.51 -11.75 -5.91
C ASP A 176 -28.93 -10.90 -4.70
N ASP A 177 -30.23 -10.93 -4.37
CA ASP A 177 -30.80 -10.21 -3.23
C ASP A 177 -30.27 -10.68 -1.85
N ASN A 178 -29.54 -11.79 -1.81
CA ASN A 178 -28.91 -12.36 -0.62
C ASN A 178 -27.38 -12.18 -0.62
N ASP A 179 -26.86 -11.26 -1.45
CA ASP A 179 -25.42 -11.00 -1.61
C ASP A 179 -24.59 -12.19 -2.12
N ASN A 180 -25.22 -13.21 -2.73
CA ASN A 180 -24.47 -14.27 -3.37
C ASN A 180 -24.01 -13.86 -4.76
N LEU A 181 -22.76 -14.15 -5.11
CA LEU A 181 -22.22 -13.89 -6.43
C LEU A 181 -22.84 -14.87 -7.45
N ILE A 182 -23.72 -14.36 -8.33
CA ILE A 182 -24.44 -15.15 -9.36
C ILE A 182 -23.71 -15.15 -10.71
N SER A 183 -22.97 -14.09 -11.04
CA SER A 183 -22.10 -14.05 -12.19
C SER A 183 -20.96 -13.06 -11.96
N PHE A 184 -19.88 -13.25 -12.68
CA PHE A 184 -18.75 -12.33 -12.68
C PHE A 184 -18.25 -12.16 -14.11
N ALA A 185 -17.93 -10.95 -14.52
CA ALA A 185 -17.29 -10.76 -15.81
C ALA A 185 -16.13 -9.77 -15.73
N ILE A 186 -15.23 -9.89 -16.70
CA ILE A 186 -14.08 -9.00 -16.89
C ILE A 186 -14.03 -8.51 -18.31
N GLU A 187 -13.71 -7.24 -18.48
CA GLU A 187 -13.44 -6.64 -19.78
C GLU A 187 -11.99 -6.15 -19.80
N SER A 188 -11.26 -6.54 -20.82
CA SER A 188 -9.88 -6.10 -21.06
C SER A 188 -9.70 -5.73 -22.51
N THR A 189 -8.92 -4.67 -22.74
CA THR A 189 -8.56 -4.25 -24.10
C THR A 189 -7.08 -4.52 -24.31
N THR A 190 -6.72 -5.01 -25.48
CA THR A 190 -5.31 -5.23 -25.84
C THR A 190 -4.54 -3.91 -25.91
N LYS A 191 -3.21 -3.97 -25.76
CA LYS A 191 -2.36 -2.77 -25.72
C LYS A 191 -2.43 -1.88 -26.97
N ASP A 192 -2.77 -2.46 -28.10
CA ASP A 192 -2.98 -1.77 -29.39
C ASP A 192 -4.39 -1.24 -29.58
N ASN A 193 -5.28 -1.39 -28.58
CA ASN A 193 -6.69 -1.02 -28.59
C ASN A 193 -7.54 -1.63 -29.73
N LYS A 194 -7.04 -2.67 -30.41
CA LYS A 194 -7.72 -3.28 -31.55
C LYS A 194 -8.70 -4.39 -31.17
N LYS A 195 -8.45 -5.02 -30.02
CA LYS A 195 -9.22 -6.17 -29.58
C LYS A 195 -9.68 -6.00 -28.14
N THR A 196 -10.99 -6.13 -27.92
CA THR A 196 -11.59 -6.18 -26.60
C THR A 196 -12.01 -7.61 -26.30
N ILE A 197 -11.59 -8.12 -25.15
CA ILE A 197 -11.94 -9.44 -24.65
C ILE A 197 -12.82 -9.25 -23.42
N PHE A 198 -14.03 -9.79 -23.49
CA PHE A 198 -14.95 -9.85 -22.39
C PHE A 198 -15.16 -11.31 -22.00
N GLN A 199 -14.85 -11.64 -20.74
CA GLN A 199 -15.01 -12.99 -20.22
C GLN A 199 -16.05 -12.97 -19.10
N GLY A 200 -17.09 -13.80 -19.22
CA GLY A 200 -18.14 -13.99 -18.24
C GLY A 200 -18.06 -15.36 -17.59
N PHE A 201 -18.30 -15.43 -16.29
CA PHE A 201 -18.23 -16.66 -15.48
C PHE A 201 -19.54 -16.83 -14.74
N THR A 202 -20.14 -17.99 -14.90
CA THR A 202 -21.28 -18.46 -14.10
C THR A 202 -20.88 -19.76 -13.40
N ALA A 203 -21.76 -20.32 -12.59
CA ALA A 203 -21.52 -21.62 -11.99
C ALA A 203 -21.40 -22.75 -13.06
N ASP A 204 -22.15 -22.64 -14.15
CA ASP A 204 -22.29 -23.68 -15.16
C ASP A 204 -21.38 -23.47 -16.37
N GLU A 205 -21.15 -22.22 -16.79
CA GLU A 205 -20.53 -21.89 -18.07
C GLU A 205 -19.54 -20.73 -17.96
N ILE A 206 -18.56 -20.74 -18.84
CA ILE A 206 -17.56 -19.69 -19.05
C ILE A 206 -17.76 -19.15 -20.47
N TYR A 207 -17.98 -17.86 -20.59
CA TYR A 207 -18.21 -17.14 -21.82
C TYR A 207 -16.99 -16.33 -22.20
N THR A 208 -16.60 -16.37 -23.47
CA THR A 208 -15.56 -15.48 -24.00
C THR A 208 -16.10 -14.77 -25.22
N PHE A 209 -16.28 -13.47 -25.10
CA PHE A 209 -16.68 -12.59 -26.21
C PHE A 209 -15.43 -11.85 -26.68
N THR A 210 -15.09 -11.99 -27.92
CA THR A 210 -13.94 -11.31 -28.52
C THR A 210 -14.45 -10.34 -29.59
N THR A 211 -14.25 -9.04 -29.37
CA THR A 211 -14.61 -8.01 -30.33
C THR A 211 -13.35 -7.49 -31.01
N GLU A 212 -13.28 -7.63 -32.32
CA GLU A 212 -12.19 -7.13 -33.16
C GLU A 212 -12.80 -6.49 -34.42
N ASN A 213 -12.39 -5.26 -34.74
CA ASN A 213 -12.90 -4.50 -35.89
C ASN A 213 -14.45 -4.40 -35.92
N GLY A 214 -15.11 -4.32 -34.78
CA GLY A 214 -16.56 -4.24 -34.66
C GLY A 214 -17.31 -5.59 -34.82
N VAL A 215 -16.60 -6.69 -35.04
CA VAL A 215 -17.17 -8.04 -35.09
C VAL A 215 -16.95 -8.74 -33.75
N THR A 216 -18.02 -9.25 -33.16
CA THR A 216 -17.93 -10.01 -31.91
C THR A 216 -18.11 -11.51 -32.17
N THR A 217 -17.15 -12.30 -31.73
CA THR A 217 -17.23 -13.77 -31.71
C THR A 217 -17.49 -14.23 -30.29
N THR A 218 -18.31 -15.28 -30.11
CA THR A 218 -18.67 -15.83 -28.81
C THR A 218 -18.23 -17.30 -28.73
N GLU A 219 -17.47 -17.61 -27.70
CA GLU A 219 -17.11 -18.98 -27.30
C GLU A 219 -17.71 -19.28 -25.96
N VAL A 220 -18.32 -20.44 -25.76
CA VAL A 220 -18.91 -20.89 -24.50
C VAL A 220 -18.32 -22.24 -24.14
N LYS A 221 -17.77 -22.36 -22.92
CA LYS A 221 -17.21 -23.58 -22.38
C LYS A 221 -17.92 -23.98 -21.09
N PRO A 222 -18.11 -25.26 -20.80
CA PRO A 222 -18.65 -25.67 -19.51
C PRO A 222 -17.66 -25.30 -18.38
N ASN A 223 -18.21 -24.87 -17.26
CA ASN A 223 -17.45 -24.64 -16.04
C ASN A 223 -17.42 -25.94 -15.21
N ILE A 224 -16.29 -26.60 -15.22
CA ILE A 224 -16.15 -27.97 -14.68
C ILE A 224 -16.27 -28.06 -13.16
N ILE A 225 -16.04 -26.94 -12.43
CA ILE A 225 -16.07 -26.95 -10.96
C ILE A 225 -17.44 -26.62 -10.37
N GLY A 226 -18.43 -26.23 -11.19
CA GLY A 226 -19.78 -25.87 -10.73
C GLY A 226 -19.82 -24.65 -9.80
N LYS A 227 -18.79 -23.79 -9.82
CA LYS A 227 -18.66 -22.58 -9.01
C LYS A 227 -18.00 -21.50 -9.83
N ILE A 228 -18.32 -20.23 -9.60
CA ILE A 228 -17.61 -19.12 -10.22
C ILE A 228 -16.16 -19.11 -9.70
N PRO A 229 -15.13 -19.27 -10.58
CA PRO A 229 -13.74 -19.44 -10.16
C PRO A 229 -13.08 -18.11 -9.77
N VAL A 230 -13.82 -17.24 -9.09
CA VAL A 230 -13.38 -15.89 -8.74
C VAL A 230 -13.58 -15.65 -7.25
N VAL A 231 -12.54 -15.11 -6.62
CA VAL A 231 -12.57 -14.57 -5.27
C VAL A 231 -12.60 -13.05 -5.36
N LEU A 232 -13.54 -12.42 -4.65
CA LEU A 232 -13.65 -10.96 -4.56
C LEU A 232 -13.21 -10.49 -3.20
N TYR A 233 -12.37 -9.45 -3.20
CA TYR A 233 -11.99 -8.69 -2.02
C TYR A 233 -12.57 -7.29 -2.18
N ARG A 234 -13.44 -6.88 -1.28
CA ARG A 234 -14.16 -5.62 -1.38
C ARG A 234 -14.18 -4.91 -0.03
N GLN A 235 -13.89 -3.61 -0.04
CA GLN A 235 -14.11 -2.69 1.08
C GLN A 235 -14.92 -1.48 0.61
N GLU A 236 -15.49 -0.74 1.55
CA GLU A 236 -16.39 0.37 1.20
C GLU A 236 -15.62 1.58 0.70
N GLU A 237 -14.47 1.89 1.31
CA GLU A 237 -13.70 3.10 1.05
C GLU A 237 -12.21 2.77 0.88
N THR A 238 -11.46 3.70 0.27
CA THR A 238 -9.99 3.59 0.22
C THR A 238 -9.39 3.79 1.59
N GLU A 239 -8.20 3.23 1.81
CA GLU A 239 -7.53 3.23 3.13
C GLU A 239 -7.26 4.63 3.69
N TRP A 240 -7.23 5.64 2.85
CA TRP A 240 -6.96 7.04 3.21
C TRP A 240 -8.20 7.95 3.15
N ASN A 241 -9.39 7.42 2.83
CA ASN A 241 -10.57 8.25 2.57
C ASN A 241 -10.90 9.21 3.74
N ALA A 242 -10.86 8.70 4.96
CA ALA A 242 -11.15 9.47 6.16
C ALA A 242 -10.21 10.68 6.38
N VAL A 243 -8.98 10.61 5.85
CA VAL A 243 -7.93 11.63 6.06
C VAL A 243 -7.54 12.40 4.80
N GLN A 244 -8.20 12.15 3.66
CA GLN A 244 -7.86 12.80 2.40
C GLN A 244 -7.83 14.33 2.53
N HIS A 245 -8.80 14.91 3.22
CA HIS A 245 -8.88 16.36 3.43
C HIS A 245 -7.73 16.90 4.30
N LEU A 246 -7.27 16.15 5.31
CA LEU A 246 -6.12 16.54 6.14
C LEU A 246 -4.83 16.52 5.33
N ILE A 247 -4.68 15.56 4.41
CA ILE A 247 -3.53 15.49 3.51
C ILE A 247 -3.50 16.70 2.58
N GLU A 248 -4.63 17.08 2.00
CA GLU A 248 -4.75 18.26 1.14
C GLU A 248 -4.41 19.55 1.90
N ILE A 249 -4.87 19.70 3.14
CA ILE A 249 -4.52 20.83 4.00
C ILE A 249 -3.02 20.85 4.27
N ALA A 250 -2.43 19.71 4.63
CA ALA A 250 -0.99 19.61 4.88
C ALA A 250 -0.13 19.99 3.67
N GLU A 251 -0.55 19.63 2.46
CA GLU A 251 0.12 20.02 1.20
C GLU A 251 0.07 21.53 0.97
N VAL A 252 -1.08 22.14 1.20
CA VAL A 252 -1.25 23.60 1.09
C VAL A 252 -0.37 24.32 2.08
N GLN A 253 -0.43 23.95 3.34
CA GLN A 253 0.37 24.55 4.40
C GLN A 253 1.87 24.40 4.11
N ARG A 254 2.31 23.22 3.72
CA ARG A 254 3.71 22.95 3.37
C ARG A 254 4.19 23.80 2.19
N THR A 255 3.32 24.01 1.20
CA THR A 255 3.60 24.85 0.03
C THR A 255 3.75 26.31 0.45
N TYR A 256 2.80 26.86 1.20
CA TYR A 256 2.87 28.25 1.64
C TYR A 256 4.03 28.51 2.61
N PHE A 257 4.34 27.57 3.48
CA PHE A 257 5.49 27.66 4.36
C PHE A 257 6.81 27.72 3.57
N SER A 258 6.96 26.87 2.58
CA SER A 258 8.13 26.87 1.68
C SER A 258 8.26 28.22 0.95
N GLU A 259 7.16 28.80 0.48
CA GLU A 259 7.16 30.10 -0.18
C GLU A 259 7.45 31.26 0.80
N SER A 260 6.95 31.17 2.04
CA SER A 260 7.26 32.12 3.10
C SER A 260 8.75 32.11 3.42
N ASN A 261 9.33 30.91 3.59
CA ASN A 261 10.76 30.79 3.84
C ASN A 261 11.61 31.33 2.69
N LYS A 262 11.20 31.12 1.44
CA LYS A 262 11.85 31.69 0.26
C LYS A 262 11.80 33.22 0.27
N LYS A 263 10.65 33.78 0.68
CA LYS A 263 10.44 35.24 0.67
C LYS A 263 11.15 35.95 1.83
N PHE A 264 11.17 35.31 2.99
CA PHE A 264 11.65 35.90 4.24
C PHE A 264 12.89 35.24 4.83
N GLY A 265 13.40 34.19 4.19
CA GLY A 265 14.62 33.49 4.62
C GLY A 265 15.90 34.32 4.45
N GLU A 266 15.86 35.34 3.58
CA GLU A 266 16.94 36.31 3.43
C GLU A 266 16.63 37.50 4.34
N PRO A 267 17.57 37.92 5.22
CA PRO A 267 17.38 39.07 6.08
C PRO A 267 17.25 40.35 5.23
N ILE A 268 16.20 41.13 5.54
CA ILE A 268 15.94 42.41 4.88
C ILE A 268 16.85 43.47 5.51
N LEU A 269 17.74 44.06 4.69
CA LEU A 269 18.50 45.18 5.15
C LEU A 269 17.64 46.46 5.11
N MET A 270 17.34 46.99 6.29
CA MET A 270 16.63 48.25 6.44
C MET A 270 17.66 49.37 6.68
N ILE A 271 17.63 50.38 5.83
CA ILE A 271 18.46 51.57 5.97
C ILE A 271 17.54 52.76 6.22
N ALA A 272 17.58 53.28 7.44
CA ALA A 272 16.87 54.49 7.81
C ALA A 272 17.85 55.66 7.75
N GLY A 273 17.68 56.57 6.76
CA GLY A 273 18.55 57.73 6.55
C GLY A 273 19.05 57.83 5.11
N LYS A 274 19.89 58.86 4.85
CA LYS A 274 20.47 59.11 3.55
C LYS A 274 21.76 58.30 3.39
N VAL A 275 21.78 57.40 2.41
CA VAL A 275 22.98 56.65 2.08
C VAL A 275 23.92 57.57 1.24
N GLU A 276 25.11 57.78 1.72
CA GLU A 276 26.16 58.52 0.98
C GLU A 276 27.23 57.55 0.53
N GLY A 277 27.64 57.68 -0.74
CA GLY A 277 28.71 56.89 -1.32
C GLY A 277 28.24 55.76 -2.27
N LYS A 278 29.17 55.25 -3.05
CA LYS A 278 28.94 54.06 -3.89
C LYS A 278 29.02 52.82 -2.99
N MET A 279 28.08 51.92 -3.17
CA MET A 279 28.08 50.64 -2.51
C MET A 279 29.43 49.94 -2.72
N ALA A 280 30.27 49.86 -1.68
CA ALA A 280 31.51 49.13 -1.77
C ALA A 280 31.24 47.64 -1.61
N VAL A 281 31.66 46.85 -2.58
CA VAL A 281 31.63 45.39 -2.49
C VAL A 281 33.03 44.91 -2.18
N ASN A 282 33.26 44.38 -1.01
CA ASN A 282 34.55 43.74 -0.69
C ASN A 282 34.72 42.49 -1.52
N ASN A 283 35.98 42.13 -1.88
CA ASN A 283 36.33 40.90 -2.57
C ASN A 283 35.87 39.61 -1.83
N THR A 284 35.47 39.73 -0.57
CA THR A 284 34.93 38.67 0.27
C THR A 284 33.39 38.69 0.35
N GLY A 285 32.68 39.46 -0.49
CA GLY A 285 31.23 39.48 -0.59
C GLY A 285 30.50 40.33 0.46
N GLY A 286 31.21 41.04 1.34
CA GLY A 286 30.61 41.97 2.30
C GLY A 286 30.19 43.28 1.60
N LYS A 287 28.96 43.75 1.90
CA LYS A 287 28.46 45.07 1.48
C LYS A 287 28.68 46.07 2.60
N VAL A 288 29.30 47.20 2.29
CA VAL A 288 29.52 48.29 3.25
C VAL A 288 28.61 49.44 2.87
N TYR A 289 27.87 49.96 3.84
CA TYR A 289 26.99 51.12 3.69
C TYR A 289 27.49 52.25 4.58
N GLU A 290 27.57 53.43 4.04
CA GLU A 290 27.87 54.68 4.77
C GLU A 290 26.55 55.44 4.89
N VAL A 291 26.15 55.77 6.12
CA VAL A 291 24.89 56.45 6.42
C VAL A 291 25.18 57.73 7.20
N LYS A 292 24.59 58.85 6.79
CA LYS A 292 24.73 60.14 7.50
C LYS A 292 24.32 60.11 8.94
N ASP A 293 24.85 61.07 9.71
CA ASP A 293 24.54 61.27 11.15
C ASP A 293 23.07 61.12 11.49
N GLY A 294 22.79 60.19 12.41
CA GLY A 294 21.44 59.84 12.84
C GLY A 294 20.77 58.73 12.01
N GLY A 295 21.42 58.21 10.97
CA GLY A 295 20.91 57.05 10.23
C GLY A 295 21.15 55.74 10.94
N ASN A 296 20.28 54.79 10.71
CA ASN A 296 20.38 53.40 11.25
C ASN A 296 20.34 52.39 10.15
N VAL A 297 21.22 51.38 10.27
CA VAL A 297 21.27 50.18 9.37
C VAL A 297 21.07 48.98 10.23
N GLN A 298 19.99 48.24 9.97
CA GLN A 298 19.72 47.00 10.68
C GLN A 298 19.14 45.94 9.78
N PHE A 299 19.46 44.72 10.08
CA PHE A 299 18.76 43.60 9.45
C PHE A 299 17.42 43.39 10.19
N VAL A 300 16.34 43.50 9.44
CA VAL A 300 15.01 43.14 9.94
C VAL A 300 14.79 41.69 9.58
N VAL A 301 14.76 40.84 10.60
CA VAL A 301 14.37 39.46 10.46
C VAL A 301 12.85 39.41 10.73
N PRO A 302 12.03 38.93 9.79
CA PRO A 302 10.61 38.77 10.03
C PRO A 302 10.36 37.88 11.26
N PRO A 303 9.28 38.10 12.02
CA PRO A 303 8.97 37.23 13.14
C PRO A 303 8.83 35.80 12.67
N ASN A 304 9.54 34.90 13.35
CA ASN A 304 9.61 33.49 12.96
C ASN A 304 8.33 32.77 13.37
N ALA A 305 7.47 32.44 12.39
CA ALA A 305 6.23 31.68 12.62
C ALA A 305 6.47 30.14 12.56
N ASN A 306 7.73 29.70 12.59
CA ASN A 306 8.08 28.29 12.42
C ASN A 306 7.48 27.39 13.49
N GLU A 307 7.43 27.84 14.75
CA GLU A 307 6.89 27.03 15.85
C GLU A 307 5.41 26.67 15.65
N ASN A 308 4.60 27.64 15.22
CA ASN A 308 3.17 27.39 14.96
C ASN A 308 2.99 26.44 13.77
N PHE A 309 3.79 26.63 12.74
CA PHE A 309 3.77 25.75 11.57
C PHE A 309 4.20 24.32 11.93
N ASP A 310 5.29 24.15 12.66
CA ASP A 310 5.79 22.84 13.07
C ASP A 310 4.77 22.13 13.98
N ARG A 311 4.13 22.88 14.87
CA ARG A 311 3.06 22.34 15.73
C ARG A 311 1.86 21.86 14.90
N GLU A 312 1.41 22.66 13.96
CA GLU A 312 0.26 22.30 13.10
C GLU A 312 0.58 21.11 12.20
N MET A 313 1.76 21.09 11.58
CA MET A 313 2.22 19.94 10.77
C MET A 313 2.34 18.67 11.60
N SER A 314 2.83 18.78 12.84
CA SER A 314 2.93 17.65 13.76
C SER A 314 1.55 17.13 14.20
N MET A 315 0.59 18.03 14.40
CA MET A 315 -0.80 17.65 14.70
C MET A 315 -1.43 16.94 13.51
N ASN A 316 -1.36 17.51 12.29
CA ASN A 316 -1.89 16.91 11.08
C ASN A 316 -1.30 15.52 10.83
N ARG A 317 0.01 15.37 11.01
CA ARG A 317 0.69 14.09 10.86
C ARG A 317 0.17 13.06 11.87
N ARG A 318 0.07 13.45 13.14
CA ARG A 318 -0.45 12.57 14.19
C ARG A 318 -1.87 12.13 13.86
N ASP A 319 -2.74 13.07 13.49
CA ASP A 319 -4.16 12.84 13.22
C ASP A 319 -4.32 11.92 11.98
N ILE A 320 -3.50 12.12 10.92
CA ILE A 320 -3.45 11.23 9.75
C ILE A 320 -3.13 9.79 10.17
N HIS A 321 -2.09 9.59 11.00
CA HIS A 321 -1.70 8.27 11.45
C HIS A 321 -2.71 7.65 12.42
N GLU A 322 -3.28 8.46 13.33
CA GLU A 322 -4.28 8.03 14.31
C GLU A 322 -5.57 7.56 13.63
N PHE A 323 -6.15 8.37 12.71
CA PHE A 323 -7.42 8.05 12.06
C PHE A 323 -7.31 6.95 11.00
N THR A 324 -6.12 6.67 10.49
CA THR A 324 -5.87 5.53 9.59
C THR A 324 -5.41 4.27 10.32
N HIS A 325 -5.24 4.34 11.64
CA HIS A 325 -4.69 3.24 12.46
C HIS A 325 -3.31 2.77 11.98
N THR A 326 -2.53 3.67 11.35
CA THR A 326 -1.17 3.36 10.90
C THR A 326 -0.14 3.92 11.88
N PRO A 327 0.83 3.13 12.36
CA PRO A 327 1.86 3.65 13.26
C PRO A 327 2.76 4.67 12.54
N ASP A 328 3.10 5.74 13.25
CA ASP A 328 4.13 6.66 12.77
C ASP A 328 5.51 6.03 12.97
N LEU A 329 6.11 5.56 11.86
CA LEU A 329 7.43 4.91 11.86
C LEU A 329 8.57 5.91 11.62
N SER A 330 8.41 7.17 12.00
CA SER A 330 9.45 8.19 11.83
C SER A 330 10.46 8.16 12.97
N ASP A 331 11.68 8.59 12.66
CA ASP A 331 12.73 8.76 13.66
C ASP A 331 12.33 9.74 14.78
N GLU A 332 11.55 10.78 14.44
CA GLU A 332 11.05 11.77 15.40
C GLU A 332 10.12 11.15 16.44
N PHE A 333 9.25 10.22 16.03
CA PHE A 333 8.39 9.48 16.96
C PHE A 333 9.21 8.61 17.91
N TYR A 334 10.28 7.96 17.41
CA TYR A 334 11.13 7.10 18.20
C TYR A 334 12.15 7.89 19.04
N ALA A 335 12.72 8.97 18.50
CA ALA A 335 13.70 9.80 19.21
C ALA A 335 13.08 10.57 20.39
N GLY A 336 11.83 11.05 20.24
CA GLY A 336 11.12 11.80 21.31
C GLY A 336 10.73 10.96 22.52
N LYS A 337 10.73 9.62 22.41
CA LYS A 337 10.41 8.69 23.51
C LYS A 337 11.66 8.02 24.10
N GLY A 338 12.85 8.41 23.67
CA GLY A 338 14.13 7.86 24.10
C GLY A 338 14.34 6.40 23.66
N ASN A 339 15.52 5.84 23.87
CA ASN A 339 15.86 4.42 23.63
C ASN A 339 15.04 3.42 24.47
N MET A 340 13.87 3.82 24.99
CA MET A 340 13.10 3.16 26.03
C MET A 340 11.77 2.54 25.56
N LEU A 341 11.52 2.36 24.26
CA LEU A 341 10.44 1.46 23.92
C LEU A 341 10.91 0.02 24.18
N SER A 342 10.65 -0.47 25.39
CA SER A 342 10.68 -1.91 25.69
C SER A 342 9.85 -2.68 24.66
N GLY A 343 10.06 -3.97 24.50
CA GLY A 343 9.22 -4.80 23.62
C GLY A 343 7.72 -4.52 23.82
N VAL A 344 7.28 -4.40 25.07
CA VAL A 344 5.90 -4.04 25.44
C VAL A 344 5.49 -2.64 24.93
N GLY A 345 6.37 -1.65 25.05
CA GLY A 345 6.10 -0.29 24.57
C GLY A 345 5.94 -0.24 23.04
N ARG A 346 6.72 -1.02 22.30
CA ARG A 346 6.57 -1.16 20.84
C ARG A 346 5.27 -1.84 20.46
N LYS A 347 4.88 -2.92 21.14
CA LYS A 347 3.61 -3.61 20.94
C LYS A 347 2.41 -2.69 21.17
N LEU A 348 2.45 -1.87 22.22
CA LEU A 348 1.41 -0.86 22.49
C LEU A 348 1.36 0.22 21.38
N ALA A 349 2.51 0.65 20.85
CA ALA A 349 2.55 1.61 19.75
C ALA A 349 1.97 1.05 18.43
N TRP A 350 2.01 -0.26 18.23
CA TRP A 350 1.50 -0.94 17.04
C TRP A 350 0.09 -1.51 17.21
N LEU A 351 -0.46 -1.45 18.42
CA LEU A 351 -1.80 -1.95 18.72
C LEU A 351 -2.87 -1.44 17.75
N PRO A 352 -2.90 -0.14 17.34
CA PRO A 352 -3.89 0.31 16.35
C PRO A 352 -3.80 -0.44 15.01
N ALA A 353 -2.58 -0.70 14.52
CA ALA A 353 -2.39 -1.46 13.29
C ALA A 353 -2.81 -2.94 13.43
N HIS A 354 -2.56 -3.56 14.57
CA HIS A 354 -3.03 -4.92 14.86
C HIS A 354 -4.56 -5.00 14.91
N LEU A 355 -5.22 -4.03 15.54
CA LEU A 355 -6.68 -3.94 15.56
C LEU A 355 -7.23 -3.75 14.14
N LYS A 356 -6.59 -2.92 13.31
CA LYS A 356 -6.96 -2.73 11.92
C LYS A 356 -6.86 -4.04 11.10
N VAL A 357 -5.80 -4.84 11.31
CA VAL A 357 -5.69 -6.16 10.68
C VAL A 357 -6.82 -7.07 11.13
N LYS A 358 -7.18 -7.02 12.42
CA LYS A 358 -8.29 -7.80 12.97
C LYS A 358 -9.63 -7.41 12.35
N ASP A 359 -9.90 -6.12 12.17
CA ASP A 359 -11.10 -5.63 11.47
C ASP A 359 -11.13 -6.10 10.01
N ASN A 360 -9.98 -6.07 9.33
CA ASN A 360 -9.85 -6.53 7.95
C ASN A 360 -10.12 -8.04 7.79
N GLU A 361 -10.03 -8.85 8.86
CA GLU A 361 -10.39 -10.26 8.81
C GLU A 361 -11.84 -10.48 8.35
N ALA A 362 -12.74 -9.55 8.65
CA ALA A 362 -14.13 -9.63 8.18
C ALA A 362 -14.24 -9.66 6.64
N ILE A 363 -13.27 -9.06 5.94
CA ILE A 363 -13.20 -9.04 4.48
C ILE A 363 -12.38 -10.23 3.96
N PHE A 364 -11.20 -10.45 4.57
CA PHE A 364 -10.21 -11.38 4.04
C PHE A 364 -10.49 -12.84 4.38
N ILE A 365 -11.00 -13.16 5.59
CA ILE A 365 -11.27 -14.55 5.97
C ILE A 365 -12.35 -15.20 5.08
N PRO A 366 -13.51 -14.57 4.82
CA PRO A 366 -14.49 -15.12 3.87
C PRO A 366 -13.93 -15.27 2.45
N ALA A 367 -13.13 -14.32 1.99
CA ALA A 367 -12.49 -14.39 0.69
C ALA A 367 -11.48 -15.55 0.61
N LEU A 368 -10.62 -15.72 1.63
CA LEU A 368 -9.69 -16.86 1.73
C LEU A 368 -10.43 -18.19 1.83
N GLN A 369 -11.54 -18.24 2.55
CA GLN A 369 -12.38 -19.45 2.59
C GLN A 369 -12.97 -19.78 1.22
N ARG A 370 -13.38 -18.76 0.45
CA ARG A 370 -13.81 -18.96 -0.94
C ARG A 370 -12.65 -19.43 -1.83
N ARG A 371 -11.44 -18.90 -1.66
CA ARG A 371 -10.21 -19.38 -2.35
C ARG A 371 -10.00 -20.87 -2.09
N ILE A 372 -10.04 -21.28 -0.83
CA ILE A 372 -9.91 -22.68 -0.43
C ILE A 372 -10.94 -23.54 -1.17
N ASN A 373 -12.21 -23.14 -1.12
CA ASN A 373 -13.31 -23.86 -1.75
C ASN A 373 -13.16 -23.97 -3.28
N ILE A 374 -12.59 -22.97 -3.95
CA ILE A 374 -12.32 -22.99 -5.39
C ILE A 374 -11.15 -23.94 -5.70
N ILE A 375 -10.04 -23.83 -4.97
CA ILE A 375 -8.87 -24.70 -5.16
C ILE A 375 -9.24 -26.16 -4.94
N LEU A 376 -9.94 -26.47 -3.84
CA LEU A 376 -10.39 -27.84 -3.55
C LEU A 376 -11.33 -28.38 -4.63
N ALA A 377 -12.23 -27.55 -5.17
CA ALA A 377 -13.11 -27.93 -6.27
C ALA A 377 -12.32 -28.27 -7.55
N PHE A 378 -11.28 -27.50 -7.88
CA PHE A 378 -10.40 -27.85 -9.00
C PHE A 378 -9.61 -29.14 -8.74
N LEU A 379 -8.97 -29.27 -7.57
CA LEU A 379 -8.19 -30.45 -7.22
C LEU A 379 -9.04 -31.74 -7.27
N SER A 380 -10.29 -31.70 -6.77
CA SER A 380 -11.19 -32.85 -6.84
C SER A 380 -11.60 -33.24 -8.27
N LYS A 381 -11.62 -32.28 -9.21
CA LYS A 381 -11.86 -32.56 -10.64
C LYS A 381 -10.61 -33.03 -11.38
N MET A 382 -9.44 -32.61 -10.94
CA MET A 382 -8.17 -33.05 -11.51
C MET A 382 -7.78 -34.47 -11.08
N TYR A 383 -8.18 -34.89 -9.86
CA TYR A 383 -7.90 -36.20 -9.31
C TYR A 383 -9.10 -36.74 -8.54
N ILE A 384 -9.83 -37.66 -9.14
CA ILE A 384 -11.12 -38.20 -8.64
C ILE A 384 -11.06 -38.70 -7.17
N PRO A 385 -10.00 -39.38 -6.69
CA PRO A 385 -9.95 -39.83 -5.29
C PRO A 385 -10.12 -38.69 -4.28
N PHE A 386 -9.76 -37.45 -4.58
CA PHE A 386 -9.95 -36.28 -3.73
C PHE A 386 -11.42 -35.91 -3.50
N GLU A 387 -12.36 -36.38 -4.33
CA GLU A 387 -13.80 -36.13 -4.10
C GLU A 387 -14.32 -36.76 -2.78
N LYS A 388 -13.70 -37.81 -2.29
CA LYS A 388 -14.06 -38.41 -1.01
C LYS A 388 -13.57 -37.56 0.16
N GLU A 389 -12.31 -37.09 0.10
CA GLU A 389 -11.70 -36.26 1.12
C GLU A 389 -12.32 -34.86 1.17
N LEU A 390 -12.78 -34.34 0.03
CA LEU A 390 -13.47 -33.04 -0.06
C LEU A 390 -14.67 -32.91 0.87
N LYS A 391 -15.32 -34.01 1.22
CA LYS A 391 -16.53 -34.03 2.09
C LYS A 391 -16.21 -33.88 3.58
N THR A 392 -15.00 -34.19 3.98
CA THR A 392 -14.56 -34.25 5.38
C THR A 392 -13.50 -33.21 5.73
N ILE A 393 -12.79 -32.70 4.75
CA ILE A 393 -11.71 -31.74 4.97
C ILE A 393 -12.27 -30.37 5.39
N ASP A 394 -11.70 -29.82 6.45
CA ASP A 394 -11.95 -28.44 6.89
C ASP A 394 -10.60 -27.71 6.97
N ILE A 395 -10.41 -26.73 6.09
CA ILE A 395 -9.19 -25.92 6.04
C ILE A 395 -9.53 -24.53 6.55
N THR A 396 -8.85 -24.13 7.63
CA THR A 396 -9.03 -22.82 8.26
C THR A 396 -7.88 -21.89 7.88
N PRO A 397 -8.16 -20.72 7.27
CA PRO A 397 -7.15 -19.70 7.01
C PRO A 397 -6.86 -18.90 8.28
N ILE A 398 -5.58 -18.56 8.51
CA ILE A 398 -5.12 -17.77 9.65
C ILE A 398 -4.32 -16.58 9.14
N ILE A 399 -4.72 -15.39 9.57
CA ILE A 399 -4.02 -14.13 9.34
C ILE A 399 -3.29 -13.76 10.63
N THR A 400 -1.97 -13.61 10.55
CA THR A 400 -1.14 -13.18 11.67
C THR A 400 -0.62 -11.79 11.38
N PRO A 401 -0.97 -10.76 12.17
CA PRO A 401 -0.43 -9.42 12.00
C PRO A 401 1.10 -9.42 12.16
N PHE A 402 1.77 -8.53 11.42
CA PHE A 402 3.21 -8.34 11.57
C PHE A 402 3.52 -7.86 13.01
N ASP A 403 4.45 -8.52 13.65
CA ASP A 403 5.00 -8.12 14.94
C ASP A 403 6.52 -8.28 14.90
N ILE A 404 7.24 -7.46 15.66
CA ILE A 404 8.65 -7.69 15.96
C ILE A 404 8.67 -8.45 17.30
N ASP A 405 8.73 -9.75 17.23
CA ASP A 405 8.93 -10.57 18.40
C ASP A 405 10.34 -10.34 18.94
N ASP A 406 10.41 -9.90 20.18
CA ASP A 406 11.62 -10.05 20.96
C ASP A 406 11.61 -11.50 21.49
N ASP A 407 11.99 -12.44 20.60
CA ASP A 407 12.06 -13.86 20.92
C ASP A 407 12.84 -14.11 22.22
N THR A 408 13.82 -13.27 22.50
CA THR A 408 14.66 -13.36 23.68
C THR A 408 13.88 -13.11 24.98
N GLU A 409 13.04 -12.06 25.00
CA GLU A 409 12.23 -11.74 26.19
C GLU A 409 11.10 -12.74 26.37
N MET A 410 10.46 -13.18 25.28
CA MET A 410 9.40 -14.21 25.32
C MET A 410 9.98 -15.57 25.78
N ILE A 411 11.09 -16.01 25.21
CA ILE A 411 11.77 -17.25 25.60
C ILE A 411 12.16 -17.18 27.08
N ARG A 412 12.72 -16.06 27.53
CA ARG A 412 13.13 -15.86 28.93
C ARG A 412 11.93 -15.94 29.87
N THR A 413 10.84 -15.22 29.58
CA THR A 413 9.60 -15.23 30.38
C THR A 413 8.98 -16.63 30.46
N LEU A 414 8.96 -17.34 29.34
CA LEU A 414 8.41 -18.70 29.29
C LEU A 414 9.34 -19.70 30.02
N MET A 415 10.66 -19.55 29.93
CA MET A 415 11.62 -20.37 30.69
C MET A 415 11.48 -20.10 32.19
N GLU A 416 11.33 -18.84 32.61
CA GLU A 416 11.09 -18.47 34.02
C GLU A 416 9.76 -19.08 34.53
N ALA A 417 8.70 -18.99 33.74
CA ALA A 417 7.39 -19.61 34.06
C ALA A 417 7.46 -21.13 34.15
N ASN A 418 8.36 -21.78 33.41
CA ASN A 418 8.57 -23.23 33.41
C ASN A 418 9.68 -23.68 34.43
N GLY A 419 10.04 -22.81 35.37
CA GLY A 419 11.03 -23.13 36.39
C GLY A 419 12.45 -23.31 35.85
N GLY A 420 12.83 -22.57 34.81
CA GLY A 420 14.14 -22.60 34.16
C GLY A 420 14.38 -23.79 33.23
N LYS A 421 13.36 -24.60 32.97
CA LYS A 421 13.49 -25.74 32.06
C LYS A 421 13.33 -25.31 30.60
N PRO A 422 14.05 -26.00 29.64
CA PRO A 422 13.86 -25.73 28.23
C PRO A 422 12.41 -25.94 27.77
N LEU A 423 11.87 -25.00 27.02
CA LEU A 423 10.52 -25.06 26.42
C LEU A 423 10.51 -25.72 25.05
N LEU A 424 11.63 -25.62 24.35
CA LEU A 424 11.82 -26.20 23.04
C LEU A 424 12.90 -27.27 23.11
N SER A 425 12.77 -28.32 22.31
CA SER A 425 13.90 -29.23 22.08
C SER A 425 15.04 -28.49 21.41
N GLN A 426 16.30 -28.92 21.63
CA GLN A 426 17.46 -28.32 20.97
C GLN A 426 17.32 -28.33 19.43
N ARG A 427 16.72 -29.38 18.87
CA ARG A 427 16.44 -29.52 17.45
C ARG A 427 15.49 -28.42 16.97
N GLU A 428 14.40 -28.21 17.68
CA GLU A 428 13.39 -27.20 17.31
C GLU A 428 13.91 -25.76 17.48
N ALA A 429 14.71 -25.52 18.52
CA ALA A 429 15.39 -24.26 18.71
C ALA A 429 16.35 -23.94 17.54
N MET A 430 17.13 -24.93 17.09
CA MET A 430 18.04 -24.78 15.95
C MET A 430 17.31 -24.54 14.63
N GLN A 431 16.17 -25.21 14.41
CA GLN A 431 15.35 -24.97 13.23
C GLN A 431 14.78 -23.55 13.20
N ARG A 432 14.31 -23.04 14.33
CA ARG A 432 13.85 -21.65 14.45
C ARG A 432 14.96 -20.64 14.27
N PHE A 433 16.18 -20.98 14.67
CA PHE A 433 17.37 -20.14 14.45
C PHE A 433 17.88 -20.16 13.00
N GLY A 434 17.24 -20.95 12.12
CA GLY A 434 17.57 -21.02 10.69
C GLY A 434 18.69 -22.02 10.34
N ILE A 435 19.04 -22.92 11.24
CA ILE A 435 20.02 -23.99 10.95
C ILE A 435 19.37 -25.03 10.06
N THR A 436 19.93 -25.22 8.88
CA THR A 436 19.39 -26.08 7.81
C THR A 436 19.44 -27.57 8.13
N ASP A 437 20.45 -27.99 8.88
CA ASP A 437 20.61 -29.40 9.31
C ASP A 437 20.88 -29.44 10.84
N PRO A 438 19.82 -29.45 11.67
CA PRO A 438 19.95 -29.52 13.13
C PRO A 438 20.57 -30.83 13.64
N GLU A 439 20.43 -31.94 12.89
CA GLU A 439 20.94 -33.23 13.33
C GLU A 439 22.47 -33.30 13.19
N ALA A 440 23.00 -32.80 12.09
CA ALA A 440 24.44 -32.66 11.91
C ALA A 440 25.06 -31.74 12.97
N GLN A 441 24.38 -30.61 13.25
CA GLN A 441 24.84 -29.66 14.28
C GLN A 441 24.81 -30.24 15.68
N LEU A 442 23.74 -30.98 16.04
CA LEU A 442 23.67 -31.67 17.35
C LEU A 442 24.73 -32.74 17.51
N LYS A 443 25.08 -33.42 16.44
CA LYS A 443 26.17 -34.40 16.46
C LYS A 443 27.53 -33.73 16.70
N GLN A 444 27.77 -32.62 15.98
CA GLN A 444 29.00 -31.85 16.17
C GLN A 444 29.16 -31.31 17.59
N ILE A 445 28.08 -30.76 18.19
CA ILE A 445 28.10 -30.30 19.59
C ILE A 445 28.44 -31.42 20.55
N LYS A 446 27.86 -32.63 20.38
CA LYS A 446 28.16 -33.80 21.21
C LYS A 446 29.62 -34.25 21.07
N ASP A 447 30.15 -34.22 19.86
CA ASP A 447 31.52 -34.58 19.59
C ASP A 447 32.51 -33.57 20.24
N GLU A 448 32.17 -32.27 20.21
CA GLU A 448 32.92 -31.22 20.91
C GLU A 448 32.86 -31.37 22.46
N GLU A 449 31.67 -31.64 23.02
CA GLU A 449 31.48 -31.90 24.46
C GLU A 449 32.31 -33.11 24.92
N ASN A 450 32.31 -34.21 24.14
CA ASN A 450 33.09 -35.40 24.44
C ASN A 450 34.60 -35.14 24.34
N SER A 451 35.06 -34.32 23.41
CA SER A 451 36.47 -33.93 23.28
C SER A 451 36.93 -33.11 24.48
N ASN A 452 36.12 -32.14 24.92
CA ASN A 452 36.41 -31.31 26.09
C ASN A 452 36.41 -32.11 27.40
N LEU A 453 35.56 -33.14 27.54
CA LEU A 453 35.57 -34.04 28.69
C LEU A 453 36.83 -34.92 28.75
N ASN A 454 37.35 -35.30 27.59
CA ASN A 454 38.60 -36.09 27.51
C ASN A 454 39.85 -35.25 27.81
N GLU A 455 39.88 -33.96 27.42
CA GLU A 455 40.97 -33.03 27.77
C GLU A 455 40.95 -32.61 29.24
N ALA A 456 39.80 -32.57 29.90
CA ALA A 456 39.69 -32.26 31.34
C ALA A 456 40.01 -33.44 32.24
N SER A 457 40.26 -34.64 31.69
CA SER A 457 40.54 -35.89 32.40
C SER A 457 42.03 -36.27 32.36
N ILE A 458 42.88 -35.43 31.74
CA ILE A 458 44.36 -35.56 31.69
C ILE A 458 44.93 -34.46 32.58
#